data_ad8e889aff0b102f3e43f7493076c08d
#
_entry.id   ad8e889aff0b102f3e43f7493076c08d
#
_cell.length_a   1.000
_cell.length_b   1.000
_cell.length_c   1.000
_cell.angle_alpha   90.00
_cell.angle_beta   90.00
_cell.angle_gamma   90.00
#
_symmetry.space_group_name_H-M   'P 1'
#
loop_
_entity.id
_entity.type
_entity.pdbx_description
1 polymer ?
#
loop_
_entity_poly.entity_id
_entity_poly.type
_entity_poly.pdbx_seq_one_letter_code
_entity_poly.pdbx_strand_id
1 'polypeptide(L)'
;MKSEYLGDTGVEENGVFKDLFDLQLASQNELPFANKSLDNIDLKKWNITALPTVTSVTINEITTRQERIAQLSQKYNPEIESMEGASLHYCCIKTGVPFIQIRAISNHVGERDKRKWAIGEAFKNLSKTVVEYIDQLNILHKTL
;
A
#
# COMPACT_ATOMS: atom_id res chain seq x y z
N MET A 1 -1.31 -6.04 2.51
CA MET A 1 -0.29 -4.96 2.58
C MET A 1 0.26 -4.89 3.98
N LYS A 2 1.60 -4.86 4.12
CA LYS A 2 2.30 -4.76 5.40
C LYS A 2 2.40 -3.30 5.85
N SER A 3 2.92 -2.45 4.99
CA SER A 3 3.18 -1.03 5.27
C SER A 3 2.81 -0.18 4.08
N GLU A 4 2.33 1.03 4.33
CA GLU A 4 2.05 2.06 3.33
C GLU A 4 2.87 3.31 3.62
N TYR A 5 3.45 3.90 2.59
CA TYR A 5 4.12 5.20 2.65
C TYR A 5 3.34 6.27 1.88
N LEU A 6 3.51 7.53 2.28
CA LEU A 6 2.98 8.70 1.56
C LEU A 6 4.02 9.15 0.53
N GLY A 7 3.85 8.75 -0.74
CA GLY A 7 4.88 8.91 -1.76
C GLY A 7 5.04 10.33 -2.29
N ASP A 8 3.96 11.10 -2.33
CA ASP A 8 3.93 12.44 -2.93
C ASP A 8 3.33 13.51 -2.01
N THR A 9 3.22 13.21 -0.70
CA THR A 9 2.79 14.19 0.30
C THR A 9 4.01 14.96 0.81
N GLY A 10 4.25 16.11 0.22
CA GLY A 10 5.43 16.93 0.51
C GLY A 10 5.68 17.99 -0.55
N VAL A 11 6.93 18.43 -0.68
CA VAL A 11 7.37 19.43 -1.66
C VAL A 11 8.65 18.99 -2.36
N GLU A 12 8.78 19.31 -3.63
CA GLU A 12 10.04 19.20 -4.36
C GLU A 12 10.75 20.54 -4.40
N GLU A 13 11.95 20.60 -3.84
CA GLU A 13 12.81 21.78 -3.85
C GLU A 13 14.17 21.43 -4.41
N ASN A 14 14.59 22.12 -5.46
CA ASN A 14 15.88 21.91 -6.12
C ASN A 14 16.14 20.45 -6.53
N GLY A 15 15.11 19.76 -7.03
CA GLY A 15 15.18 18.35 -7.44
C GLY A 15 15.21 17.34 -6.30
N VAL A 16 15.02 17.77 -5.05
CA VAL A 16 14.94 16.91 -3.88
C VAL A 16 13.52 16.92 -3.31
N PHE A 17 12.91 15.75 -3.22
CA PHE A 17 11.60 15.60 -2.59
C PHE A 17 11.73 15.51 -1.07
N LYS A 18 11.11 16.45 -0.37
CA LYS A 18 10.96 16.49 1.08
C LYS A 18 9.55 16.08 1.45
N ASP A 19 9.39 14.99 2.21
CA ASP A 19 8.09 14.54 2.70
C ASP A 19 7.62 15.38 3.90
N LEU A 20 6.39 15.12 4.36
CA LEU A 20 5.82 15.84 5.51
C LEU A 20 6.66 15.69 6.79
N PHE A 21 7.43 14.62 6.94
CA PHE A 21 8.29 14.41 8.10
C PHE A 21 9.61 15.19 7.97
N ASP A 22 10.17 15.26 6.76
CA ASP A 22 11.35 16.10 6.46
C ASP A 22 11.01 17.59 6.66
N LEU A 23 9.76 17.98 6.41
CA LEU A 23 9.22 19.34 6.63
C LEU A 23 8.78 19.58 8.08
N GLN A 24 8.87 18.58 8.96
CA GLN A 24 8.42 18.64 10.35
C GLN A 24 6.91 18.98 10.52
N LEU A 25 6.10 18.65 9.51
CA LEU A 25 4.64 18.83 9.54
C LEU A 25 3.93 17.68 10.25
N ALA A 26 4.61 16.56 10.45
CA ALA A 26 4.16 15.42 11.24
C ALA A 26 5.34 14.74 11.92
N SER A 27 5.06 14.06 13.05
CA SER A 27 6.05 13.23 13.73
C SER A 27 6.11 11.85 13.09
N GLN A 28 7.31 11.37 12.79
CA GLN A 28 7.51 10.08 12.12
C GLN A 28 7.13 8.86 13.00
N ASN A 29 7.01 9.03 14.32
CA ASN A 29 6.73 7.98 15.29
C ASN A 29 5.52 8.32 16.18
N GLU A 30 4.66 9.24 15.74
CA GLU A 30 3.38 9.53 16.40
C GLU A 30 2.24 8.84 15.65
N LEU A 31 1.36 8.16 16.38
CA LEU A 31 0.23 7.43 15.81
C LEU A 31 -0.56 8.29 14.81
N PRO A 32 -0.77 7.84 13.58
CA PRO A 32 -0.72 6.46 13.10
C PRO A 32 0.62 6.03 12.48
N PHE A 33 1.66 6.85 12.54
CA PHE A 33 2.94 6.59 11.89
C PHE A 33 3.91 5.81 12.80
N ALA A 34 4.64 4.89 12.19
CA ALA A 34 5.76 4.17 12.76
C ALA A 34 6.94 4.26 11.78
N ASN A 35 7.99 5.02 12.11
CA ASN A 35 9.13 5.27 11.25
C ASN A 35 8.71 5.73 9.83
N LYS A 36 7.85 6.76 9.77
CA LYS A 36 7.27 7.34 8.55
C LYS A 36 6.27 6.45 7.78
N SER A 37 6.05 5.21 8.18
CA SER A 37 5.10 4.29 7.54
C SER A 37 3.79 4.17 8.33
N LEU A 38 2.78 3.68 7.66
CA LEU A 38 1.49 3.28 8.20
C LEU A 38 1.44 1.74 8.25
N ASP A 39 1.82 1.17 9.38
CA ASP A 39 2.02 -0.27 9.51
C ASP A 39 0.75 -1.00 9.93
N ASN A 40 0.40 -2.07 9.21
CA ASN A 40 -0.66 -2.98 9.62
C ASN A 40 -0.13 -3.99 10.65
N ILE A 41 -0.25 -3.65 11.92
CA ILE A 41 0.22 -4.47 13.04
C ILE A 41 -0.54 -5.80 13.18
N ASP A 42 -1.79 -5.84 12.70
CA ASP A 42 -2.66 -7.02 12.76
C ASP A 42 -2.51 -7.95 11.55
N LEU A 43 -1.67 -7.59 10.57
CA LEU A 43 -1.55 -8.32 9.32
C LEU A 43 -1.25 -9.81 9.53
N LYS A 44 -0.35 -10.14 10.47
CA LYS A 44 0.03 -11.54 10.75
C LYS A 44 -1.16 -12.38 11.20
N LYS A 45 -2.07 -11.77 11.97
CA LYS A 45 -3.29 -12.43 12.47
C LYS A 45 -4.31 -12.65 11.34
N TRP A 46 -4.44 -11.68 10.43
CA TRP A 46 -5.47 -11.66 9.41
C TRP A 46 -5.03 -12.17 8.03
N ASN A 47 -3.74 -12.43 7.81
CA ASN A 47 -3.26 -13.02 6.55
C ASN A 47 -3.44 -14.56 6.54
N ILE A 48 -4.68 -15.00 6.67
CA ILE A 48 -5.07 -16.41 6.81
C ILE A 48 -4.87 -17.22 5.54
N THR A 49 -4.79 -16.58 4.37
CA THR A 49 -4.54 -17.21 3.07
C THR A 49 -3.05 -17.29 2.72
N ALA A 50 -2.17 -16.90 3.64
CA ALA A 50 -0.72 -16.90 3.46
C ALA A 50 -0.23 -16.16 2.19
N LEU A 51 -0.94 -15.11 1.78
CA LEU A 51 -0.51 -14.26 0.67
C LEU A 51 0.82 -13.56 0.99
N PRO A 52 1.67 -13.30 -0.02
CA PRO A 52 2.87 -12.50 0.16
C PRO A 52 2.54 -11.14 0.79
N THR A 53 3.34 -10.75 1.77
CA THR A 53 3.19 -9.44 2.40
C THR A 53 4.16 -8.46 1.79
N VAL A 54 3.67 -7.30 1.37
CA VAL A 54 4.44 -6.32 0.61
C VAL A 54 4.30 -4.92 1.19
N THR A 55 5.27 -4.08 0.92
CA THR A 55 5.29 -2.65 1.22
C THR A 55 4.80 -1.89 0.00
N SER A 56 3.99 -0.87 0.24
CA SER A 56 3.42 -0.04 -0.82
C SER A 56 3.70 1.44 -0.59
N VAL A 57 3.67 2.19 -1.66
CA VAL A 57 3.64 3.66 -1.64
C VAL A 57 2.33 4.15 -2.24
N THR A 58 1.68 5.07 -1.54
CA THR A 58 0.48 5.76 -2.04
C THR A 58 0.89 7.08 -2.68
N ILE A 59 0.40 7.32 -3.89
CA ILE A 59 0.61 8.54 -4.67
C ILE A 59 -0.74 9.12 -5.10
N ASN A 60 -0.78 10.44 -5.35
CA ASN A 60 -1.93 11.13 -5.94
C ASN A 60 -1.72 11.39 -7.44
N GLU A 61 -0.46 11.45 -7.88
CA GLU A 61 -0.09 11.59 -9.29
C GLU A 61 0.57 10.30 -9.79
N ILE A 62 0.01 9.71 -10.86
CA ILE A 62 0.55 8.47 -11.46
C ILE A 62 2.01 8.66 -11.87
N THR A 63 2.88 7.82 -11.34
CA THR A 63 4.32 7.89 -11.58
C THR A 63 4.66 7.37 -12.98
N THR A 64 5.22 8.24 -13.81
CA THR A 64 5.62 7.92 -15.20
C THR A 64 7.10 8.20 -15.50
N ARG A 65 7.70 9.16 -14.81
CA ARG A 65 9.09 9.57 -15.00
C ARG A 65 10.05 8.60 -14.30
N GLN A 66 11.06 8.13 -15.00
CA GLN A 66 12.04 7.17 -14.46
C GLN A 66 12.79 7.72 -13.24
N GLU A 67 13.11 9.02 -13.23
CA GLU A 67 13.75 9.68 -12.10
C GLU A 67 12.86 9.61 -10.84
N ARG A 68 11.53 9.80 -11.02
CA ARG A 68 10.59 9.72 -9.91
C ARG A 68 10.43 8.29 -9.39
N ILE A 69 10.38 7.31 -10.30
CA ILE A 69 10.37 5.88 -9.93
C ILE A 69 11.60 5.54 -9.10
N ALA A 70 12.78 5.99 -9.54
CA ALA A 70 14.03 5.77 -8.82
C ALA A 70 14.04 6.44 -7.44
N GLN A 71 13.57 7.68 -7.32
CA GLN A 71 13.46 8.40 -6.05
C GLN A 71 12.55 7.68 -5.06
N LEU A 72 11.35 7.22 -5.49
CA LEU A 72 10.42 6.48 -4.65
C LEU A 72 11.02 5.14 -4.21
N SER A 73 11.66 4.42 -5.14
CA SER A 73 12.34 3.16 -4.85
C SER A 73 13.47 3.35 -3.85
N GLN A 74 14.31 4.37 -4.01
CA GLN A 74 15.41 4.66 -3.09
C GLN A 74 14.92 5.08 -1.71
N LYS A 75 13.87 5.90 -1.64
CA LYS A 75 13.38 6.47 -0.37
C LYS A 75 12.57 5.47 0.45
N TYR A 76 11.69 4.67 -0.19
CA TYR A 76 10.70 3.84 0.49
C TYR A 76 10.84 2.35 0.22
N ASN A 77 11.62 1.96 -0.78
CA ASN A 77 11.78 0.57 -1.25
C ASN A 77 10.44 -0.18 -1.38
N PRO A 78 9.42 0.39 -2.05
CA PRO A 78 8.12 -0.22 -2.17
C PRO A 78 8.11 -1.30 -3.26
N GLU A 79 7.30 -2.35 -3.09
CA GLU A 79 7.02 -3.33 -4.13
C GLU A 79 5.82 -2.92 -4.97
N ILE A 80 4.92 -2.07 -4.43
CA ILE A 80 3.66 -1.68 -5.08
C ILE A 80 3.46 -0.17 -4.98
N GLU A 81 2.90 0.42 -6.04
CA GLU A 81 2.33 1.76 -6.06
C GLU A 81 0.80 1.68 -6.04
N SER A 82 0.15 2.51 -5.23
CA SER A 82 -1.30 2.61 -5.13
C SER A 82 -1.75 4.07 -5.00
N MET A 83 -3.05 4.32 -5.05
CA MET A 83 -3.62 5.67 -4.89
C MET A 83 -4.52 5.79 -3.65
N GLU A 84 -4.86 4.69 -2.96
CA GLU A 84 -5.81 4.70 -1.84
C GLU A 84 -5.28 4.02 -0.56
N GLY A 85 -4.13 3.34 -0.67
CA GLY A 85 -3.66 2.46 0.40
C GLY A 85 -3.42 3.18 1.72
N ALA A 86 -2.77 4.33 1.68
CA ALA A 86 -2.46 5.11 2.87
C ALA A 86 -3.72 5.61 3.58
N SER A 87 -4.76 6.01 2.84
CA SER A 87 -6.02 6.47 3.44
C SER A 87 -6.70 5.37 4.24
N LEU A 88 -6.73 4.14 3.72
CA LEU A 88 -7.25 2.99 4.43
C LEU A 88 -6.45 2.70 5.69
N HIS A 89 -5.13 2.58 5.57
CA HIS A 89 -4.25 2.33 6.71
C HIS A 89 -4.39 3.40 7.78
N TYR A 90 -4.33 4.68 7.38
CA TYR A 90 -4.48 5.82 8.30
C TYR A 90 -5.77 5.73 9.10
N CYS A 91 -6.91 5.59 8.42
CA CYS A 91 -8.21 5.54 9.08
C CYS A 91 -8.33 4.35 10.03
N CYS A 92 -7.95 3.16 9.59
CA CYS A 92 -8.06 1.96 10.41
C CYS A 92 -7.13 2.01 11.65
N ILE A 93 -5.90 2.48 11.49
CA ILE A 93 -4.96 2.63 12.62
C ILE A 93 -5.47 3.67 13.62
N LYS A 94 -5.95 4.83 13.14
CA LYS A 94 -6.48 5.90 14.03
C LYS A 94 -7.72 5.48 14.80
N THR A 95 -8.56 4.63 14.21
CA THR A 95 -9.81 4.16 14.83
C THR A 95 -9.67 2.83 15.56
N GLY A 96 -8.50 2.18 15.50
CA GLY A 96 -8.26 0.87 16.12
C GLY A 96 -9.03 -0.27 15.45
N VAL A 97 -9.43 -0.11 14.18
CA VAL A 97 -10.17 -1.12 13.42
C VAL A 97 -9.19 -2.07 12.74
N PRO A 98 -9.21 -3.38 13.05
CA PRO A 98 -8.41 -4.36 12.32
C PRO A 98 -8.79 -4.41 10.84
N PHE A 99 -7.81 -4.55 9.97
CA PHE A 99 -8.04 -4.55 8.54
C PHE A 99 -7.06 -5.44 7.78
N ILE A 100 -7.44 -5.80 6.56
CA ILE A 100 -6.53 -6.37 5.56
C ILE A 100 -6.74 -5.64 4.24
N GLN A 101 -5.66 -5.42 3.51
CA GLN A 101 -5.70 -4.89 2.17
C GLN A 101 -5.06 -5.90 1.21
N ILE A 102 -5.86 -6.41 0.26
CA ILE A 102 -5.44 -7.36 -0.77
C ILE A 102 -5.45 -6.61 -2.10
N ARG A 103 -4.40 -6.78 -2.89
CA ARG A 103 -4.29 -6.14 -4.22
C ARG A 103 -3.83 -7.15 -5.27
N ALA A 104 -4.36 -7.02 -6.48
CA ALA A 104 -3.84 -7.69 -7.66
C ALA A 104 -3.14 -6.67 -8.56
N ILE A 105 -2.01 -7.06 -9.12
CA ILE A 105 -1.16 -6.18 -9.92
C ILE A 105 -1.55 -6.32 -11.40
N SER A 106 -1.83 -5.20 -12.05
CA SER A 106 -2.20 -5.15 -13.47
C SER A 106 -1.05 -4.81 -14.41
N ASN A 107 -0.06 -4.05 -13.92
CA ASN A 107 1.03 -3.53 -14.75
C ASN A 107 2.22 -3.08 -13.90
N HIS A 108 3.34 -2.87 -14.54
CA HIS A 108 4.48 -2.20 -13.92
C HIS A 108 4.28 -0.69 -13.85
N VAL A 109 4.85 -0.06 -12.82
CA VAL A 109 4.87 1.41 -12.68
C VAL A 109 5.58 2.02 -13.90
N GLY A 110 5.03 3.11 -14.42
CA GLY A 110 5.54 3.78 -15.62
C GLY A 110 4.96 3.26 -16.94
N GLU A 111 4.39 2.05 -17.00
CA GLU A 111 3.74 1.54 -18.23
C GLU A 111 2.40 2.23 -18.47
N ARG A 112 2.30 3.00 -19.57
CA ARG A 112 1.10 3.75 -19.95
C ARG A 112 0.32 3.15 -21.11
N ASP A 113 0.90 2.16 -21.80
CA ASP A 113 0.16 1.43 -22.84
C ASP A 113 -0.82 0.44 -22.20
N LYS A 114 -2.09 0.82 -22.15
CA LYS A 114 -3.15 0.01 -21.55
C LYS A 114 -3.32 -1.38 -22.18
N ARG A 115 -2.83 -1.59 -23.41
CA ARG A 115 -2.85 -2.90 -24.10
C ARG A 115 -1.92 -3.92 -23.42
N LYS A 116 -0.92 -3.44 -22.66
CA LYS A 116 0.01 -4.26 -21.90
C LYS A 116 -0.47 -4.51 -20.45
N TRP A 117 -1.59 -3.95 -20.06
CA TRP A 117 -2.11 -4.11 -18.71
C TRP A 117 -2.93 -5.39 -18.59
N ALA A 118 -2.57 -6.24 -17.64
CA ALA A 118 -3.26 -7.50 -17.36
C ALA A 118 -4.51 -7.30 -16.47
N ILE A 119 -5.33 -6.28 -16.76
CA ILE A 119 -6.47 -5.88 -15.91
C ILE A 119 -7.45 -7.05 -15.72
N GLY A 120 -7.82 -7.75 -16.80
CA GLY A 120 -8.78 -8.86 -16.74
C GLY A 120 -8.26 -10.01 -15.86
N GLU A 121 -6.98 -10.33 -15.96
CA GLU A 121 -6.34 -11.35 -15.12
C GLU A 121 -6.25 -10.90 -13.66
N ALA A 122 -5.86 -9.64 -13.42
CA ALA A 122 -5.80 -9.05 -12.09
C ALA A 122 -7.17 -9.12 -11.39
N PHE A 123 -8.26 -8.75 -12.07
CA PHE A 123 -9.60 -8.85 -11.53
C PHE A 123 -10.02 -10.29 -11.23
N LYS A 124 -9.72 -11.22 -12.14
CA LYS A 124 -10.04 -12.65 -11.95
C LYS A 124 -9.32 -13.21 -10.72
N ASN A 125 -8.02 -12.91 -10.59
CA ASN A 125 -7.20 -13.38 -9.47
C ASN A 125 -7.64 -12.73 -8.15
N LEU A 126 -7.93 -11.43 -8.15
CA LEU A 126 -8.43 -10.73 -6.97
C LEU A 126 -9.76 -11.32 -6.50
N SER A 127 -10.72 -11.49 -7.42
CA SER A 127 -12.04 -12.04 -7.09
C SER A 127 -11.94 -13.44 -6.49
N LYS A 128 -11.12 -14.32 -7.09
CA LYS A 128 -10.87 -15.65 -6.57
C LYS A 128 -10.28 -15.60 -5.15
N THR A 129 -9.24 -14.80 -4.97
CA THR A 129 -8.55 -14.68 -3.68
C THR A 129 -9.46 -14.12 -2.58
N VAL A 130 -10.31 -13.14 -2.92
CA VAL A 130 -11.26 -12.56 -1.95
C VAL A 130 -12.31 -13.58 -1.53
N VAL A 131 -12.85 -14.37 -2.46
CA VAL A 131 -13.80 -15.45 -2.13
C VAL A 131 -13.12 -16.48 -1.20
N GLU A 132 -11.93 -16.96 -1.55
CA GLU A 132 -11.17 -17.90 -0.72
C GLU A 132 -10.90 -17.33 0.69
N TYR A 133 -10.57 -16.04 0.78
CA TYR A 133 -10.35 -15.37 2.06
C TYR A 133 -11.62 -15.32 2.92
N ILE A 134 -12.77 -14.97 2.33
CA ILE A 134 -14.07 -14.91 3.03
C ILE A 134 -14.47 -16.30 3.50
N ASP A 135 -14.30 -17.33 2.68
CA ASP A 135 -14.62 -18.72 3.05
C ASP A 135 -13.79 -19.18 4.25
N GLN A 136 -12.49 -18.89 4.26
CA GLN A 136 -11.61 -19.22 5.39
C GLN A 136 -11.98 -18.42 6.66
N LEU A 137 -12.33 -17.16 6.54
CA LEU A 137 -12.85 -16.35 7.65
C LEU A 137 -14.10 -16.96 8.28
N ASN A 138 -15.05 -17.40 7.45
CA ASN A 138 -16.29 -18.02 7.88
C ASN A 138 -16.04 -19.36 8.63
N ILE A 139 -15.05 -20.13 8.18
CA ILE A 139 -14.63 -21.37 8.85
C ILE A 139 -14.06 -21.04 10.25
N LEU A 140 -13.15 -20.08 10.30
CA LEU A 140 -12.55 -19.66 11.59
C LEU A 140 -13.58 -19.14 12.59
N HIS A 141 -14.57 -18.39 12.12
CA HIS A 141 -15.61 -17.85 12.97
C HIS A 141 -16.57 -18.92 13.55
N LYS A 142 -16.73 -20.04 12.86
CA LYS A 142 -17.56 -21.17 13.34
C LYS A 142 -16.81 -22.07 14.36
N THR A 143 -15.49 -21.91 14.45
CA THR A 143 -14.62 -22.72 15.32
C THR A 143 -14.25 -22.01 16.65
N LEU A 144 -14.62 -20.74 16.76
CA LEU A 144 -14.51 -19.93 17.99
C LEU A 144 -15.83 -19.85 18.74
#